data_abe786d7ff5be099360b5e381a5229f1
#
_entry.id   abe786d7ff5be099360b5e381a5229f1
#
_cell.length_a   1.000
_cell.length_b   1.000
_cell.length_c   1.000
_cell.angle_alpha   90.00
_cell.angle_beta   90.00
_cell.angle_gamma   90.00
#
_symmetry.space_group_name_H-M   'P 1'
#
loop_
_entity.id
_entity.type
_entity.pdbx_description
1 polymer ?
#
loop_
_entity_poly.entity_id
_entity_poly.type
_entity_poly.pdbx_seq_one_letter_code
_entity_poly.pdbx_strand_id
1 'polypeptide(L)'
;MEIYVYECFSSSESRFMGTLFVDTAKRNEHYSFEYSDEWLKETKFSYQLDPDIFFYSGRQFPSKNEFGVFADSCPDRWGRALINRRERIQADREKRKPRELHTSDYLLGVYDETRMGALRFKTDKDGEFLSNDSDVAAPPWTTLRTLEEASRNYEIDEDFLNDKWLKQLIKPGSSLGGARPKANIEAPDGSLWIAKFPSKNDECNIGAWEKVTHDLAKLCGLSVPESKLETFSKLGSTFLVKRFDRDGKKRIHFSSAMTMLGKTDGASADDGSSYLDIVSFLKSYGANPKQDIVELWKRIVFNMAVNNTDDHLRNHGFILTKSGWVL
;
A
#
# COMPACT_ATOMS: atom_id res chain seq x y z
N MET A 1 -13.74 14.97 11.96
CA MET A 1 -14.22 14.15 10.83
C MET A 1 -14.29 12.70 11.26
N GLU A 2 -15.29 11.95 10.83
CA GLU A 2 -15.43 10.52 11.09
C GLU A 2 -15.18 9.73 9.82
N ILE A 3 -14.38 8.66 9.92
CA ILE A 3 -14.10 7.73 8.84
C ILE A 3 -14.54 6.34 9.33
N TYR A 4 -15.52 5.77 8.66
CA TYR A 4 -16.05 4.45 9.01
C TYR A 4 -15.17 3.38 8.38
N VAL A 5 -14.62 2.51 9.24
CA VAL A 5 -13.65 1.48 8.87
C VAL A 5 -14.37 0.15 8.76
N TYR A 6 -14.20 -0.50 7.63
CA TYR A 6 -14.72 -1.83 7.34
C TYR A 6 -13.57 -2.80 7.09
N GLU A 7 -13.77 -4.05 7.48
CA GLU A 7 -12.86 -5.14 7.17
C GLU A 7 -13.50 -6.14 6.20
N CYS A 8 -12.69 -6.83 5.42
CA CYS A 8 -13.10 -7.91 4.51
C CYS A 8 -12.10 -9.08 4.49
N PHE A 9 -11.42 -9.32 5.61
CA PHE A 9 -10.51 -10.46 5.79
C PHE A 9 -11.15 -11.61 6.56
N SER A 10 -12.12 -11.33 7.44
CA SER A 10 -12.80 -12.35 8.24
C SER A 10 -13.96 -13.02 7.50
N SER A 11 -14.57 -12.31 6.55
CA SER A 11 -15.69 -12.80 5.74
C SER A 11 -15.57 -12.39 4.26
N SER A 12 -16.44 -12.91 3.40
CA SER A 12 -16.54 -12.48 2.00
C SER A 12 -17.21 -11.12 1.84
N GLU A 13 -17.97 -10.69 2.85
CA GLU A 13 -18.64 -9.39 2.87
C GLU A 13 -17.86 -8.42 3.74
N SER A 14 -17.92 -7.12 3.41
CA SER A 14 -17.31 -6.08 4.21
C SER A 14 -18.13 -5.87 5.50
N ARG A 15 -17.47 -5.96 6.66
CA ARG A 15 -18.08 -5.79 7.97
C ARG A 15 -17.62 -4.48 8.60
N PHE A 16 -18.54 -3.73 9.17
CA PHE A 16 -18.20 -2.52 9.91
C PHE A 16 -17.37 -2.89 11.15
N MET A 17 -16.15 -2.37 11.22
CA MET A 17 -15.20 -2.68 12.28
C MET A 17 -15.20 -1.61 13.37
N GLY A 18 -15.28 -0.34 12.98
CA GLY A 18 -15.20 0.77 13.91
C GLY A 18 -15.07 2.12 13.22
N THR A 19 -14.81 3.16 13.99
CA THR A 19 -14.70 4.54 13.50
C THR A 19 -13.33 5.11 13.82
N LEU A 20 -12.66 5.64 12.79
CA LEU A 20 -11.47 6.46 12.91
C LEU A 20 -11.91 7.92 12.98
N PHE A 21 -11.64 8.56 14.11
CA PHE A 21 -11.90 9.98 14.33
C PHE A 21 -10.66 10.77 13.98
N VAL A 22 -10.85 11.85 13.24
CA VAL A 22 -9.80 12.79 12.83
C VAL A 22 -10.19 14.18 13.30
N ASP A 23 -9.47 14.68 14.29
CA ASP A 23 -9.65 16.01 14.85
C ASP A 23 -8.52 16.92 14.37
N THR A 24 -8.88 17.99 13.66
CA THR A 24 -7.90 18.94 13.11
C THR A 24 -7.75 20.12 14.06
N ALA A 25 -6.57 20.28 14.64
CA ALA A 25 -6.21 21.40 15.48
C ALA A 25 -5.08 22.21 14.85
N LYS A 26 -5.36 23.47 14.46
CA LYS A 26 -4.43 24.35 13.72
C LYS A 26 -4.04 23.71 12.37
N ARG A 27 -2.86 23.11 12.26
CA ARG A 27 -2.34 22.45 11.05
C ARG A 27 -2.05 20.97 11.26
N ASN A 28 -2.37 20.43 12.42
CA ASN A 28 -2.09 19.03 12.76
C ASN A 28 -3.39 18.25 12.85
N GLU A 29 -3.35 17.01 12.43
CA GLU A 29 -4.41 16.03 12.65
C GLU A 29 -4.08 15.17 13.87
N HIS A 30 -5.09 14.90 14.67
CA HIS A 30 -5.05 13.99 15.81
C HIS A 30 -6.02 12.84 15.55
N TYR A 31 -5.56 11.63 15.73
CA TYR A 31 -6.31 10.43 15.43
C TYR A 31 -6.74 9.71 16.69
N SER A 32 -7.95 9.17 16.69
CA SER A 32 -8.36 8.16 17.62
C SER A 32 -9.25 7.14 16.93
N PHE A 33 -9.20 5.89 17.38
CA PHE A 33 -9.99 4.81 16.80
C PHE A 33 -10.84 4.15 17.87
N GLU A 34 -12.05 3.77 17.52
CA GLU A 34 -12.97 3.04 18.38
C GLU A 34 -13.60 1.88 17.61
N TYR A 35 -13.47 0.67 18.14
CA TYR A 35 -14.19 -0.48 17.61
C TYR A 35 -15.70 -0.34 17.83
N SER A 36 -16.51 -0.87 16.91
CA SER A 36 -17.92 -1.03 17.15
C SER A 36 -18.16 -2.15 18.18
N ASP A 37 -19.13 -1.95 19.06
CA ASP A 37 -19.50 -2.96 20.06
C ASP A 37 -20.01 -4.25 19.41
N GLU A 38 -20.68 -4.14 18.26
CA GLU A 38 -21.17 -5.28 17.49
C GLU A 38 -19.99 -6.11 16.98
N TRP A 39 -18.98 -5.45 16.38
CA TRP A 39 -17.80 -6.13 15.89
C TRP A 39 -17.03 -6.83 17.01
N LEU A 40 -16.85 -6.18 18.16
CA LEU A 40 -16.19 -6.77 19.33
C LEU A 40 -16.93 -7.99 19.89
N LYS A 41 -18.26 -8.00 19.85
CA LYS A 41 -19.09 -9.12 20.34
C LYS A 41 -19.10 -10.31 19.38
N GLU A 42 -19.14 -10.03 18.08
CA GLU A 42 -19.34 -11.05 17.06
C GLU A 42 -18.02 -11.62 16.51
N THR A 43 -16.93 -10.87 16.62
CA THR A 43 -15.67 -11.31 16.05
C THR A 43 -15.03 -12.39 16.89
N LYS A 44 -14.65 -13.47 16.22
CA LYS A 44 -13.71 -14.49 16.75
C LYS A 44 -12.27 -14.15 16.41
N PHE A 45 -12.06 -13.02 15.77
CA PHE A 45 -10.76 -12.54 15.36
C PHE A 45 -10.01 -12.00 16.59
N SER A 46 -8.79 -12.51 16.82
CA SER A 46 -7.99 -12.19 18.01
C SER A 46 -6.61 -11.62 17.66
N TYR A 47 -6.37 -11.30 16.38
CA TYR A 47 -5.07 -10.80 15.97
C TYR A 47 -5.07 -9.27 15.96
N GLN A 48 -4.15 -8.70 16.71
CA GLN A 48 -3.92 -7.27 16.76
C GLN A 48 -3.49 -6.76 15.38
N LEU A 49 -4.16 -5.72 14.89
CA LEU A 49 -3.91 -5.12 13.56
C LEU A 49 -2.89 -3.98 13.62
N ASP A 50 -2.71 -3.41 14.80
CA ASP A 50 -1.83 -2.29 15.09
C ASP A 50 -1.38 -2.38 16.55
N PRO A 51 -0.12 -2.09 16.90
CA PRO A 51 0.35 -2.11 18.28
C PRO A 51 -0.44 -1.23 19.26
N ASP A 52 -1.06 -0.16 18.75
CA ASP A 52 -1.81 0.81 19.55
C ASP A 52 -3.34 0.55 19.52
N ILE A 53 -3.80 -0.52 18.85
CA ILE A 53 -5.24 -0.86 18.78
C ILE A 53 -5.48 -2.20 19.49
N PHE A 54 -6.19 -2.16 20.61
CA PHE A 54 -6.50 -3.30 21.48
C PHE A 54 -7.98 -3.66 21.42
N PHE A 55 -8.34 -4.90 21.76
CA PHE A 55 -9.73 -5.39 21.72
C PHE A 55 -10.55 -4.98 22.96
N TYR A 56 -10.87 -3.68 23.03
CA TYR A 56 -11.80 -3.15 24.04
C TYR A 56 -12.64 -2.01 23.46
N SER A 57 -13.78 -1.73 24.10
CA SER A 57 -14.67 -0.62 23.76
C SER A 57 -14.09 0.71 24.23
N GLY A 58 -14.31 1.76 23.45
CA GLY A 58 -13.85 3.11 23.73
C GLY A 58 -12.72 3.58 22.85
N ARG A 59 -12.47 4.87 22.87
CA ARG A 59 -11.47 5.53 22.04
C ARG A 59 -10.05 5.16 22.44
N GLN A 60 -9.26 4.79 21.45
CA GLN A 60 -7.86 4.47 21.55
C GLN A 60 -7.06 5.49 20.76
N PHE A 61 -5.85 5.78 21.19
CA PHE A 61 -5.01 6.81 20.61
C PHE A 61 -3.68 6.22 20.17
N PRO A 62 -3.13 6.65 19.03
CA PRO A 62 -1.81 6.18 18.60
C PRO A 62 -0.73 6.75 19.54
N SER A 63 0.30 5.95 19.80
CA SER A 63 1.49 6.39 20.53
C SER A 63 2.34 7.38 19.74
N LYS A 64 2.06 7.50 18.43
CA LYS A 64 2.71 8.37 17.44
C LYS A 64 1.69 9.34 16.84
N ASN A 65 2.04 9.93 15.70
CA ASN A 65 1.16 10.86 15.01
C ASN A 65 -0.11 10.19 14.45
N GLU A 66 -0.01 8.90 14.07
CA GLU A 66 -1.08 8.14 13.41
C GLU A 66 -0.95 6.64 13.70
N PHE A 67 -2.01 5.88 13.50
CA PHE A 67 -1.97 4.42 13.55
C PHE A 67 -1.30 3.86 12.30
N GLY A 68 -0.35 2.94 12.48
CA GLY A 68 0.40 2.34 11.38
C GLY A 68 -0.48 1.58 10.40
N VAL A 69 -1.50 0.87 10.88
CA VAL A 69 -2.43 0.10 10.02
C VAL A 69 -3.20 0.98 9.03
N PHE A 70 -3.53 2.21 9.42
CA PHE A 70 -4.15 3.16 8.50
C PHE A 70 -3.12 3.82 7.59
N ALA A 71 -1.89 4.06 8.09
CA ALA A 71 -0.77 4.53 7.29
C ALA A 71 -0.38 3.53 6.18
N ASP A 72 -0.39 2.21 6.46
CA ASP A 72 -0.17 1.16 5.46
C ASP A 72 -1.27 1.12 4.37
N SER A 73 -2.45 1.67 4.67
CA SER A 73 -3.56 1.82 3.73
C SER A 73 -3.49 3.12 2.93
N CYS A 74 -2.57 4.04 3.26
CA CYS A 74 -2.30 5.28 2.53
C CYS A 74 -1.40 5.03 1.32
N PRO A 75 -1.39 5.96 0.35
CA PRO A 75 -0.44 5.92 -0.74
C PRO A 75 0.97 6.26 -0.26
N ASP A 76 1.95 5.78 -1.03
CA ASP A 76 3.35 6.15 -0.86
C ASP A 76 3.75 7.41 -1.66
N ARG A 77 5.06 7.60 -1.87
CA ARG A 77 5.61 8.78 -2.54
C ARG A 77 5.02 9.01 -3.92
N TRP A 78 4.89 7.96 -4.75
CA TRP A 78 4.31 8.09 -6.09
C TRP A 78 2.83 8.46 -6.03
N GLY A 79 2.03 7.71 -5.27
CA GLY A 79 0.61 7.99 -5.10
C GLY A 79 0.34 9.35 -4.46
N ARG A 80 1.14 9.75 -3.46
CA ARG A 80 1.07 11.10 -2.86
C ARG A 80 1.40 12.19 -3.87
N ALA A 81 2.39 12.00 -4.74
CA ALA A 81 2.72 12.95 -5.81
C ALA A 81 1.53 13.16 -6.77
N LEU A 82 0.85 12.07 -7.15
CA LEU A 82 -0.34 12.12 -7.99
C LEU A 82 -1.51 12.86 -7.31
N ILE A 83 -1.78 12.58 -6.03
CA ILE A 83 -2.84 13.22 -5.26
C ILE A 83 -2.53 14.71 -5.06
N ASN A 84 -1.29 15.08 -4.72
CA ASN A 84 -0.86 16.47 -4.61
C ASN A 84 -1.05 17.23 -5.93
N ARG A 85 -0.72 16.59 -7.06
CA ARG A 85 -0.94 17.22 -8.36
C ARG A 85 -2.42 17.40 -8.69
N ARG A 86 -3.27 16.44 -8.35
CA ARG A 86 -4.73 16.58 -8.46
C ARG A 86 -5.23 17.80 -7.70
N GLU A 87 -4.79 17.98 -6.45
CA GLU A 87 -5.17 19.13 -5.64
C GLU A 87 -4.74 20.46 -6.28
N ARG A 88 -3.50 20.53 -6.81
CA ARG A 88 -3.01 21.75 -7.51
C ARG A 88 -3.88 22.10 -8.73
N ILE A 89 -4.20 21.11 -9.57
CA ILE A 89 -5.04 21.31 -10.74
C ILE A 89 -6.45 21.74 -10.35
N GLN A 90 -7.01 21.13 -9.31
CA GLN A 90 -8.34 21.51 -8.81
C GLN A 90 -8.33 22.92 -8.24
N ALA A 91 -7.32 23.27 -7.45
CA ALA A 91 -7.17 24.62 -6.89
C ALA A 91 -7.05 25.70 -7.98
N ASP A 92 -6.29 25.43 -9.04
CA ASP A 92 -6.15 26.33 -10.19
C ASP A 92 -7.50 26.55 -10.90
N ARG A 93 -8.27 25.49 -11.15
CA ARG A 93 -9.62 25.58 -11.73
C ARG A 93 -10.60 26.38 -10.87
N GLU A 94 -10.51 26.21 -9.56
CA GLU A 94 -11.33 26.89 -8.55
C GLU A 94 -10.78 28.29 -8.21
N LYS A 95 -9.65 28.71 -8.81
CA LYS A 95 -8.95 29.97 -8.55
C LYS A 95 -8.66 30.21 -7.07
N ARG A 96 -8.27 29.15 -6.36
CA ARG A 96 -7.85 29.15 -4.97
C ARG A 96 -6.40 28.67 -4.80
N LYS A 97 -5.81 28.91 -3.63
CA LYS A 97 -4.52 28.30 -3.29
C LYS A 97 -4.70 26.80 -3.05
N PRO A 98 -3.74 25.95 -3.49
CA PRO A 98 -3.72 24.55 -3.13
C PRO A 98 -3.72 24.36 -1.60
N ARG A 99 -4.50 23.41 -1.12
CA ARG A 99 -4.51 23.03 0.29
C ARG A 99 -3.23 22.24 0.60
N GLU A 100 -2.76 22.37 1.83
CA GLU A 100 -1.84 21.40 2.41
C GLU A 100 -2.62 20.12 2.70
N LEU A 101 -2.18 18.99 2.15
CA LEU A 101 -2.85 17.71 2.34
C LEU A 101 -2.27 16.99 3.54
N HIS A 102 -3.15 16.44 4.37
CA HIS A 102 -2.84 15.65 5.55
C HIS A 102 -2.98 14.15 5.30
N THR A 103 -2.63 13.33 6.29
CA THR A 103 -2.71 11.88 6.16
C THR A 103 -4.13 11.40 5.88
N SER A 104 -5.16 12.03 6.45
CA SER A 104 -6.55 11.71 6.16
C SER A 104 -6.92 11.97 4.70
N ASP A 105 -6.45 13.07 4.09
CA ASP A 105 -6.67 13.35 2.67
C ASP A 105 -6.04 12.25 1.78
N TYR A 106 -4.85 11.79 2.14
CA TYR A 106 -4.20 10.68 1.42
C TYR A 106 -4.93 9.36 1.62
N LEU A 107 -5.34 9.04 2.85
CA LEU A 107 -6.12 7.84 3.14
C LEU A 107 -7.41 7.80 2.31
N LEU A 108 -8.14 8.91 2.30
CA LEU A 108 -9.39 9.04 1.55
C LEU A 108 -9.19 9.15 0.03
N GLY A 109 -8.01 9.60 -0.41
CA GLY A 109 -7.66 9.77 -1.82
C GLY A 109 -7.33 8.48 -2.58
N VAL A 110 -7.12 7.36 -1.87
CA VAL A 110 -6.83 6.05 -2.48
C VAL A 110 -8.12 5.41 -2.99
N TYR A 111 -8.03 4.85 -4.19
CA TYR A 111 -9.12 4.10 -4.79
C TYR A 111 -9.40 2.81 -4.01
N ASP A 112 -10.65 2.59 -3.60
CA ASP A 112 -10.99 1.45 -2.75
C ASP A 112 -10.57 0.11 -3.34
N GLU A 113 -10.86 -0.16 -4.62
CA GLU A 113 -10.55 -1.45 -5.25
C GLU A 113 -9.06 -1.76 -5.31
N THR A 114 -8.21 -0.73 -5.48
CA THR A 114 -6.76 -0.87 -5.58
C THR A 114 -6.04 -0.66 -4.25
N ARG A 115 -6.75 -0.32 -3.17
CA ARG A 115 -6.18 -0.14 -1.84
C ARG A 115 -5.44 -1.38 -1.37
N MET A 116 -4.27 -1.21 -0.76
CA MET A 116 -3.49 -2.29 -0.16
C MET A 116 -4.26 -2.91 1.01
N GLY A 117 -4.19 -4.24 1.11
CA GLY A 117 -4.78 -4.98 2.21
C GLY A 117 -6.31 -5.09 2.14
N ALA A 118 -6.93 -5.30 3.29
CA ALA A 118 -8.35 -5.65 3.41
C ALA A 118 -9.17 -4.68 4.26
N LEU A 119 -8.64 -3.48 4.55
CA LEU A 119 -9.43 -2.40 5.14
C LEU A 119 -10.08 -1.57 4.04
N ARG A 120 -11.32 -1.13 4.30
CA ARG A 120 -12.12 -0.29 3.42
C ARG A 120 -12.70 0.87 4.22
N PHE A 121 -12.92 2.00 3.57
CA PHE A 121 -13.30 3.23 4.27
C PHE A 121 -14.50 3.89 3.64
N LYS A 122 -15.35 4.51 4.49
CA LYS A 122 -16.46 5.38 4.08
C LYS A 122 -16.43 6.65 4.93
N THR A 123 -16.92 7.75 4.37
CA THR A 123 -17.19 9.01 5.10
C THR A 123 -18.65 9.17 5.47
N ASP A 124 -19.52 8.32 4.91
CA ASP A 124 -20.93 8.18 5.25
C ASP A 124 -21.23 6.68 5.37
N LYS A 125 -21.88 6.27 6.47
CA LYS A 125 -22.20 4.84 6.72
C LYS A 125 -23.06 4.24 5.62
N ASP A 126 -24.00 5.00 5.10
CA ASP A 126 -24.94 4.58 4.07
C ASP A 126 -24.42 4.85 2.65
N GLY A 127 -23.28 5.55 2.55
CA GLY A 127 -22.62 5.87 1.29
C GLY A 127 -21.81 4.71 0.72
N GLU A 128 -21.28 4.94 -0.49
CA GLU A 128 -20.36 4.02 -1.15
C GLU A 128 -18.98 4.02 -0.48
N PHE A 129 -18.19 2.97 -0.70
CA PHE A 129 -16.79 2.97 -0.33
C PHE A 129 -16.02 4.03 -1.11
N LEU A 130 -15.08 4.69 -0.44
CA LEU A 130 -14.43 5.88 -1.00
C LEU A 130 -13.69 5.62 -2.30
N SER A 131 -13.82 6.62 -3.17
CA SER A 131 -13.30 6.62 -4.54
C SER A 131 -13.82 5.46 -5.39
N ASN A 132 -15.09 5.11 -5.24
CA ASN A 132 -15.76 4.04 -5.98
C ASN A 132 -16.38 4.52 -7.31
N ASP A 133 -15.81 5.57 -7.90
CA ASP A 133 -16.18 6.01 -9.24
C ASP A 133 -15.82 4.89 -10.23
N SER A 134 -16.83 4.24 -10.80
CA SER A 134 -16.76 2.95 -11.49
C SER A 134 -15.92 2.91 -12.78
N ASP A 135 -15.42 4.05 -13.23
CA ASP A 135 -14.60 4.13 -14.42
C ASP A 135 -13.14 3.79 -14.12
N VAL A 136 -12.86 2.49 -14.10
CA VAL A 136 -11.53 1.90 -14.27
C VAL A 136 -10.49 2.22 -13.19
N ALA A 137 -10.68 1.66 -12.00
CA ALA A 137 -9.70 1.69 -10.92
C ALA A 137 -8.40 0.93 -11.27
N ALA A 138 -8.53 -0.21 -11.92
CA ALA A 138 -7.45 -1.01 -12.45
C ALA A 138 -7.70 -1.20 -13.96
N PRO A 139 -7.07 -0.39 -14.82
CA PRO A 139 -7.25 -0.53 -16.26
C PRO A 139 -6.73 -1.88 -16.76
N PRO A 140 -7.31 -2.39 -17.86
CA PRO A 140 -6.93 -3.68 -18.41
C PRO A 140 -5.48 -3.67 -18.93
N TRP A 141 -4.89 -4.85 -19.02
CA TRP A 141 -3.52 -5.08 -19.52
C TRP A 141 -3.21 -4.39 -20.86
N THR A 142 -4.20 -4.29 -21.73
CA THR A 142 -4.07 -3.64 -23.04
C THR A 142 -3.75 -2.14 -22.97
N THR A 143 -3.92 -1.50 -21.80
CA THR A 143 -3.63 -0.08 -21.61
C THR A 143 -2.21 0.22 -21.15
N LEU A 144 -1.36 -0.80 -20.91
CA LEU A 144 -0.01 -0.64 -20.37
C LEU A 144 0.84 0.38 -21.14
N ARG A 145 0.82 0.33 -22.47
CA ARG A 145 1.56 1.30 -23.30
C ARG A 145 1.10 2.74 -23.05
N THR A 146 -0.22 2.95 -22.97
CA THR A 146 -0.79 4.29 -22.71
C THR A 146 -0.44 4.78 -21.30
N LEU A 147 -0.41 3.89 -20.31
CA LEU A 147 -0.01 4.24 -18.95
C LEU A 147 1.49 4.55 -18.83
N GLU A 148 2.35 3.82 -19.55
CA GLU A 148 3.78 4.13 -19.63
C GLU A 148 4.00 5.51 -20.24
N GLU A 149 3.30 5.83 -21.35
CA GLU A 149 3.36 7.15 -21.99
C GLU A 149 2.84 8.25 -21.04
N ALA A 150 1.73 8.01 -20.36
CA ALA A 150 1.18 8.93 -19.37
C ALA A 150 2.15 9.20 -18.23
N SER A 151 2.80 8.16 -17.69
CA SER A 151 3.78 8.29 -16.61
C SER A 151 5.02 9.07 -17.04
N ARG A 152 5.50 8.85 -18.26
CA ARG A 152 6.59 9.61 -18.85
C ARG A 152 6.24 11.09 -18.99
N ASN A 153 5.08 11.40 -19.56
CA ASN A 153 4.64 12.78 -19.75
C ASN A 153 4.46 13.49 -18.40
N TYR A 154 3.99 12.77 -17.39
CA TYR A 154 3.92 13.28 -16.00
C TYR A 154 5.31 13.66 -15.45
N GLU A 155 6.34 12.84 -15.67
CA GLU A 155 7.69 13.11 -15.18
C GLU A 155 8.40 14.24 -15.95
N ILE A 156 8.13 14.40 -17.27
CA ILE A 156 8.79 15.42 -18.12
C ILE A 156 8.25 16.81 -17.80
N ASP A 157 6.98 16.93 -17.51
CA ASP A 157 6.28 18.19 -17.40
C ASP A 157 5.64 18.34 -16.01
N GLU A 158 6.47 18.74 -15.03
CA GLU A 158 6.03 18.93 -13.66
C GLU A 158 4.98 20.07 -13.53
N ASP A 159 4.97 21.03 -14.44
CA ASP A 159 4.06 22.18 -14.46
C ASP A 159 2.85 21.99 -15.41
N PHE A 160 2.83 20.93 -16.19
CA PHE A 160 1.79 20.70 -17.20
C PHE A 160 0.46 20.31 -16.55
N LEU A 161 -0.50 21.23 -16.60
CA LEU A 161 -1.86 21.09 -16.06
C LEU A 161 -2.76 20.19 -16.95
N ASN A 162 -2.18 19.25 -17.72
CA ASN A 162 -2.98 18.36 -18.56
C ASN A 162 -3.65 17.26 -17.74
N ASP A 163 -4.89 17.48 -17.44
CA ASP A 163 -5.77 16.62 -16.68
C ASP A 163 -5.93 15.19 -17.26
N LYS A 164 -5.71 15.03 -18.57
CA LYS A 164 -5.90 13.76 -19.27
C LYS A 164 -4.95 12.67 -18.76
N TRP A 165 -3.66 12.97 -18.67
CA TRP A 165 -2.65 12.01 -18.22
C TRP A 165 -2.78 11.71 -16.73
N LEU A 166 -3.05 12.75 -15.93
CA LEU A 166 -3.26 12.58 -14.51
C LEU A 166 -4.49 11.70 -14.21
N LYS A 167 -5.59 11.89 -14.93
CA LYS A 167 -6.79 11.05 -14.77
C LYS A 167 -6.51 9.58 -15.06
N GLN A 168 -5.64 9.29 -16.02
CA GLN A 168 -5.25 7.92 -16.34
C GLN A 168 -4.36 7.29 -15.25
N LEU A 169 -3.53 8.08 -14.59
CA LEU A 169 -2.56 7.58 -13.61
C LEU A 169 -3.09 7.56 -12.17
N ILE A 170 -3.96 8.51 -11.81
CA ILE A 170 -4.31 8.72 -10.39
C ILE A 170 -5.05 7.53 -9.78
N LYS A 171 -6.00 6.98 -10.52
CA LYS A 171 -6.79 5.85 -10.06
C LYS A 171 -5.93 4.60 -9.86
N PRO A 172 -5.17 4.13 -10.89
CA PRO A 172 -4.37 2.92 -10.75
C PRO A 172 -3.07 3.11 -9.96
N GLY A 173 -2.56 4.34 -9.83
CA GLY A 173 -1.26 4.62 -9.18
C GLY A 173 -1.32 4.96 -7.70
N SER A 174 -2.51 5.17 -7.13
CA SER A 174 -2.65 5.81 -5.83
C SER A 174 -2.36 4.93 -4.60
N SER A 175 -2.11 3.62 -4.73
CA SER A 175 -2.06 2.71 -3.57
C SER A 175 -0.77 1.92 -3.42
N LEU A 176 0.34 2.33 -4.09
CA LEU A 176 1.49 1.45 -4.26
C LEU A 176 2.79 2.02 -3.71
N GLY A 177 3.70 1.12 -3.23
CA GLY A 177 4.98 1.41 -2.59
C GLY A 177 6.07 2.05 -3.49
N GLY A 178 6.94 2.93 -2.94
CA GLY A 178 8.11 3.54 -3.59
C GLY A 178 7.84 4.80 -4.43
N ALA A 179 8.90 5.44 -4.93
CA ALA A 179 8.83 6.71 -5.68
C ALA A 179 8.70 6.55 -7.20
N ARG A 180 9.02 5.36 -7.73
CA ARG A 180 9.04 5.07 -9.17
C ARG A 180 7.62 5.06 -9.77
N PRO A 181 7.43 5.54 -11.03
CA PRO A 181 6.16 5.48 -11.73
C PRO A 181 5.58 4.06 -11.79
N LYS A 182 4.34 3.91 -11.38
CA LYS A 182 3.66 2.61 -11.36
C LYS A 182 2.14 2.74 -11.41
N ALA A 183 1.48 1.64 -11.77
CA ALA A 183 0.02 1.56 -11.79
C ALA A 183 -0.46 0.15 -11.44
N ASN A 184 -1.66 0.05 -10.84
CA ASN A 184 -2.40 -1.19 -10.80
C ASN A 184 -3.03 -1.45 -12.16
N ILE A 185 -3.03 -2.70 -12.58
CA ILE A 185 -3.68 -3.16 -13.81
C ILE A 185 -4.41 -4.47 -13.55
N GLU A 186 -5.42 -4.74 -14.34
CA GLU A 186 -6.14 -6.00 -14.33
C GLU A 186 -5.70 -6.87 -15.51
N ALA A 187 -5.29 -8.10 -15.20
CA ALA A 187 -4.94 -9.09 -16.20
C ALA A 187 -6.22 -9.73 -16.79
N PRO A 188 -6.13 -10.42 -17.95
CA PRO A 188 -7.28 -11.06 -18.59
C PRO A 188 -8.03 -12.10 -17.74
N ASP A 189 -7.35 -12.65 -16.73
CA ASP A 189 -7.92 -13.59 -15.76
C ASP A 189 -8.61 -12.90 -14.56
N GLY A 190 -8.66 -11.55 -14.56
CA GLY A 190 -9.21 -10.74 -13.47
C GLY A 190 -8.25 -10.55 -12.28
N SER A 191 -7.03 -11.06 -12.34
CA SER A 191 -6.03 -10.83 -11.28
C SER A 191 -5.43 -9.43 -11.35
N LEU A 192 -5.15 -8.85 -10.16
CA LEU A 192 -4.52 -7.54 -10.06
C LEU A 192 -2.99 -7.66 -10.07
N TRP A 193 -2.37 -6.78 -10.85
CA TRP A 193 -0.92 -6.67 -11.00
C TRP A 193 -0.47 -5.23 -10.77
N ILE A 194 0.80 -5.09 -10.44
CA ILE A 194 1.50 -3.79 -10.39
C ILE A 194 2.42 -3.72 -11.59
N ALA A 195 2.24 -2.69 -12.41
CA ALA A 195 3.17 -2.34 -13.47
C ALA A 195 4.11 -1.23 -12.98
N LYS A 196 5.41 -1.43 -13.04
CA LYS A 196 6.45 -0.46 -12.73
C LYS A 196 7.08 0.00 -14.04
N PHE A 197 6.88 1.26 -14.38
CA PHE A 197 7.28 1.84 -15.65
C PHE A 197 8.73 2.33 -15.63
N PRO A 198 9.40 2.43 -16.81
CA PRO A 198 10.66 3.17 -16.93
C PRO A 198 10.49 4.62 -16.47
N SER A 199 11.49 5.16 -15.78
CA SER A 199 11.56 6.57 -15.37
C SER A 199 12.53 7.34 -16.25
N LYS A 200 12.31 8.66 -16.41
CA LYS A 200 13.25 9.56 -17.09
C LYS A 200 14.64 9.58 -16.46
N ASN A 201 14.74 9.22 -15.18
CA ASN A 201 15.97 9.23 -14.41
C ASN A 201 16.73 7.88 -14.44
N ASP A 202 16.24 6.89 -15.19
CA ASP A 202 16.89 5.59 -15.27
C ASP A 202 18.15 5.67 -16.15
N GLU A 203 19.30 5.34 -15.57
CA GLU A 203 20.58 5.24 -16.29
C GLU A 203 20.74 3.90 -17.01
N CYS A 204 19.94 2.90 -16.66
CA CYS A 204 19.93 1.57 -17.27
C CYS A 204 18.51 1.01 -17.30
N ASN A 205 18.31 -0.18 -17.88
CA ASN A 205 17.01 -0.84 -17.91
C ASN A 205 16.66 -1.43 -16.53
N ILE A 206 16.18 -0.58 -15.61
CA ILE A 206 15.84 -0.97 -14.22
C ILE A 206 14.77 -2.06 -14.20
N GLY A 207 13.73 -1.98 -15.05
CA GLY A 207 12.68 -2.99 -15.11
C GLY A 207 13.24 -4.38 -15.47
N ALA A 208 14.22 -4.45 -16.38
CA ALA A 208 14.89 -5.71 -16.71
C ALA A 208 15.75 -6.22 -15.54
N TRP A 209 16.49 -5.35 -14.86
CA TRP A 209 17.26 -5.73 -13.68
C TRP A 209 16.35 -6.21 -12.53
N GLU A 210 15.22 -5.56 -12.32
CA GLU A 210 14.23 -6.00 -11.32
C GLU A 210 13.71 -7.41 -11.67
N LYS A 211 13.45 -7.70 -12.95
CA LYS A 211 13.06 -9.03 -13.42
C LYS A 211 14.13 -10.09 -13.18
N VAL A 212 15.39 -9.78 -13.50
CA VAL A 212 16.53 -10.69 -13.26
C VAL A 212 16.66 -11.00 -11.75
N THR A 213 16.63 -9.98 -10.90
CA THR A 213 16.71 -10.14 -9.46
C THR A 213 15.55 -10.97 -8.92
N HIS A 214 14.33 -10.74 -9.43
CA HIS A 214 13.16 -11.50 -9.05
C HIS A 214 13.26 -12.99 -9.46
N ASP A 215 13.76 -13.27 -10.66
CA ASP A 215 13.96 -14.64 -11.14
C ASP A 215 15.05 -15.35 -10.33
N LEU A 216 16.14 -14.66 -9.97
CA LEU A 216 17.18 -15.19 -9.08
C LEU A 216 16.61 -15.50 -7.70
N ALA A 217 15.77 -14.63 -7.13
CA ALA A 217 15.10 -14.90 -5.85
C ALA A 217 14.27 -16.18 -5.91
N LYS A 218 13.52 -16.38 -6.98
CA LYS A 218 12.74 -17.60 -7.22
C LYS A 218 13.63 -18.84 -7.33
N LEU A 219 14.75 -18.75 -8.04
CA LEU A 219 15.73 -19.84 -8.17
C LEU A 219 16.41 -20.19 -6.84
N CYS A 220 16.59 -19.20 -5.96
CA CYS A 220 17.10 -19.41 -4.60
C CYS A 220 16.02 -19.99 -3.64
N GLY A 221 14.83 -20.27 -4.13
CA GLY A 221 13.74 -20.84 -3.33
C GLY A 221 13.09 -19.85 -2.37
N LEU A 222 13.14 -18.54 -2.68
CA LEU A 222 12.36 -17.52 -2.00
C LEU A 222 10.91 -17.52 -2.51
N SER A 223 9.98 -17.24 -1.60
CA SER A 223 8.59 -17.05 -1.95
C SER A 223 8.41 -15.69 -2.59
N VAL A 224 8.22 -15.65 -3.91
CA VAL A 224 8.00 -14.41 -4.67
C VAL A 224 6.76 -14.53 -5.55
N PRO A 225 5.99 -13.44 -5.76
CA PRO A 225 4.83 -13.45 -6.63
C PRO A 225 5.20 -13.75 -8.11
N GLU A 226 4.20 -14.06 -8.92
CA GLU A 226 4.39 -14.14 -10.37
C GLU A 226 4.81 -12.80 -10.96
N SER A 227 5.76 -12.80 -11.91
CA SER A 227 6.24 -11.59 -12.57
C SER A 227 6.38 -11.76 -14.07
N LYS A 228 6.24 -10.65 -14.80
CA LYS A 228 6.42 -10.55 -16.26
C LYS A 228 7.25 -9.32 -16.61
N LEU A 229 7.79 -9.31 -17.82
CA LEU A 229 8.51 -8.17 -18.38
C LEU A 229 7.93 -7.84 -19.75
N GLU A 230 7.58 -6.59 -19.94
CA GLU A 230 7.07 -6.05 -21.22
C GLU A 230 7.90 -4.85 -21.64
N THR A 231 8.01 -4.59 -22.96
CA THR A 231 8.76 -3.45 -23.49
C THR A 231 7.88 -2.70 -24.48
N PHE A 232 7.55 -1.46 -24.17
CA PHE A 232 6.67 -0.63 -24.98
C PHE A 232 7.41 0.54 -25.63
N SER A 233 8.56 0.93 -25.09
CA SER A 233 9.36 2.06 -25.56
C SER A 233 10.86 1.74 -25.53
N LYS A 234 11.68 2.67 -26.05
CA LYS A 234 13.14 2.58 -25.98
C LYS A 234 13.74 3.00 -24.63
N LEU A 235 12.91 3.48 -23.71
CA LEU A 235 13.36 3.96 -22.38
C LEU A 235 13.75 2.81 -21.44
N GLY A 236 13.23 1.62 -21.68
CA GLY A 236 13.44 0.45 -20.84
C GLY A 236 12.24 -0.48 -20.86
N SER A 237 12.24 -1.42 -19.95
CA SER A 237 11.16 -2.40 -19.83
C SER A 237 10.28 -2.10 -18.62
N THR A 238 8.99 -2.35 -18.77
CA THR A 238 8.00 -2.31 -17.69
C THR A 238 8.04 -3.66 -16.97
N PHE A 239 8.37 -3.64 -15.67
CA PHE A 239 8.29 -4.81 -14.80
C PHE A 239 6.88 -4.95 -14.25
N LEU A 240 6.34 -6.16 -14.30
CA LEU A 240 5.00 -6.49 -13.85
C LEU A 240 5.08 -7.56 -12.77
N VAL A 241 4.37 -7.34 -11.67
CA VAL A 241 4.30 -8.28 -10.55
C VAL A 241 2.86 -8.45 -10.08
N LYS A 242 2.45 -9.71 -9.90
CA LYS A 242 1.11 -10.04 -9.38
C LYS A 242 0.98 -9.61 -7.94
N ARG A 243 -0.15 -9.03 -7.58
CA ARG A 243 -0.42 -8.61 -6.19
C ARG A 243 -0.60 -9.83 -5.29
N PHE A 244 0.09 -9.82 -4.16
CA PHE A 244 0.04 -10.87 -3.15
C PHE A 244 -1.12 -10.68 -2.16
N ASP A 245 -1.68 -9.48 -2.08
CA ASP A 245 -2.77 -9.14 -1.17
C ASP A 245 -4.16 -9.37 -1.78
N ARG A 246 -4.21 -10.16 -2.85
CA ARG A 246 -5.45 -10.58 -3.53
C ARG A 246 -5.44 -12.06 -3.86
N ASP A 247 -6.60 -12.70 -3.66
CA ASP A 247 -6.91 -14.06 -4.11
C ASP A 247 -8.25 -13.99 -4.86
N GLY A 248 -8.19 -13.86 -6.19
CA GLY A 248 -9.34 -13.47 -7.00
C GLY A 248 -9.89 -12.11 -6.52
N LYS A 249 -11.16 -12.07 -6.17
CA LYS A 249 -11.84 -10.89 -5.60
C LYS A 249 -11.62 -10.72 -4.09
N LYS A 250 -11.11 -11.76 -3.42
CA LYS A 250 -10.87 -11.73 -1.98
C LYS A 250 -9.65 -10.85 -1.67
N ARG A 251 -9.79 -9.97 -0.69
CA ARG A 251 -8.69 -9.17 -0.15
C ARG A 251 -8.01 -9.91 1.00
N ILE A 252 -6.69 -9.84 1.04
CA ILE A 252 -5.88 -10.37 2.13
C ILE A 252 -5.35 -9.16 2.90
N HIS A 253 -5.50 -9.15 4.22
CA HIS A 253 -5.00 -8.04 5.01
C HIS A 253 -3.47 -8.07 5.07
N PHE A 254 -2.88 -6.90 4.88
CA PHE A 254 -1.45 -6.66 4.89
C PHE A 254 -1.11 -5.62 5.95
N SER A 255 0.00 -5.81 6.64
CA SER A 255 0.62 -4.80 7.46
C SER A 255 2.14 -4.83 7.29
N SER A 256 2.78 -3.66 7.24
CA SER A 256 4.24 -3.57 7.16
C SER A 256 4.90 -3.99 8.48
N ALA A 257 6.14 -4.45 8.42
CA ALA A 257 6.94 -4.69 9.62
C ALA A 257 7.15 -3.39 10.41
N MET A 258 7.25 -2.25 9.73
CA MET A 258 7.31 -0.94 10.37
C MET A 258 6.11 -0.71 11.30
N THR A 259 4.90 -0.99 10.83
CA THR A 259 3.66 -0.88 11.60
C THR A 259 3.65 -1.85 12.78
N MET A 260 3.83 -3.15 12.51
CA MET A 260 3.69 -4.18 13.55
C MET A 260 4.76 -4.12 14.63
N LEU A 261 5.92 -3.54 14.34
CA LEU A 261 6.98 -3.30 15.30
C LEU A 261 6.90 -1.93 15.99
N GLY A 262 5.85 -1.17 15.70
CA GLY A 262 5.67 0.15 16.27
C GLY A 262 6.80 1.12 15.89
N LYS A 263 7.39 1.03 14.71
CA LYS A 263 8.47 1.90 14.24
C LYS A 263 7.95 3.01 13.31
N THR A 264 8.80 3.99 13.03
CA THR A 264 8.52 5.11 12.11
C THR A 264 9.34 4.98 10.84
N ASP A 265 8.96 5.72 9.80
CA ASP A 265 9.73 5.78 8.56
C ASP A 265 11.16 6.29 8.85
N GLY A 266 12.16 5.63 8.25
CA GLY A 266 13.58 5.92 8.50
C GLY A 266 14.18 5.17 9.70
N ALA A 267 13.42 4.32 10.40
CA ALA A 267 13.96 3.47 11.45
C ALA A 267 15.10 2.59 10.93
N SER A 268 16.23 2.60 11.63
CA SER A 268 17.48 1.96 11.24
C SER A 268 18.18 1.27 12.42
N ALA A 269 19.35 0.71 12.18
CA ALA A 269 20.17 0.13 13.24
C ALA A 269 20.60 1.18 14.31
N ASP A 270 20.68 2.47 13.95
CA ASP A 270 21.08 3.55 14.87
C ASP A 270 20.05 3.76 15.98
N ASP A 271 18.77 3.47 15.73
CA ASP A 271 17.70 3.51 16.74
C ASP A 271 17.43 2.13 17.39
N GLY A 272 18.30 1.16 17.17
CA GLY A 272 18.20 -0.20 17.69
C GLY A 272 17.23 -1.11 16.94
N SER A 273 16.74 -0.69 15.76
CA SER A 273 15.89 -1.55 14.93
C SER A 273 16.71 -2.65 14.26
N SER A 274 16.17 -3.86 14.22
CA SER A 274 16.88 -5.00 13.62
C SER A 274 15.93 -6.05 13.06
N TYR A 275 16.46 -6.96 12.24
CA TYR A 275 15.72 -8.15 11.79
C TYR A 275 15.29 -9.06 12.95
N LEU A 276 15.97 -8.98 14.11
CA LEU A 276 15.59 -9.74 15.31
C LEU A 276 14.25 -9.29 15.88
N ASP A 277 13.86 -8.04 15.64
CA ASP A 277 12.52 -7.54 16.00
C ASP A 277 11.44 -8.25 15.17
N ILE A 278 11.69 -8.44 13.86
CA ILE A 278 10.81 -9.24 12.97
C ILE A 278 10.75 -10.68 13.45
N VAL A 279 11.89 -11.29 13.83
CA VAL A 279 11.93 -12.67 14.39
C VAL A 279 11.09 -12.76 15.67
N SER A 280 11.20 -11.78 16.56
CA SER A 280 10.44 -11.73 17.81
C SER A 280 8.93 -11.62 17.55
N PHE A 281 8.53 -10.77 16.60
CA PHE A 281 7.15 -10.65 16.16
C PHE A 281 6.62 -11.99 15.59
N LEU A 282 7.35 -12.61 14.66
CA LEU A 282 6.96 -13.90 14.07
C LEU A 282 6.83 -15.01 15.10
N LYS A 283 7.70 -15.05 16.13
CA LYS A 283 7.59 -16.01 17.24
C LYS A 283 6.32 -15.83 18.05
N SER A 284 5.88 -14.60 18.25
CA SER A 284 4.74 -14.26 19.11
C SER A 284 3.40 -14.32 18.38
N TYR A 285 3.35 -13.91 17.11
CA TYR A 285 2.10 -13.69 16.37
C TYR A 285 2.04 -14.41 15.01
N GLY A 286 3.12 -15.08 14.61
CA GLY A 286 3.20 -15.77 13.33
C GLY A 286 2.39 -17.05 13.28
N ALA A 287 1.79 -17.34 12.13
CA ALA A 287 1.11 -18.62 11.88
C ALA A 287 2.10 -19.79 11.74
N ASN A 288 3.25 -19.54 11.13
CA ASN A 288 4.28 -20.55 10.85
C ASN A 288 5.69 -20.06 11.24
N PRO A 289 5.96 -19.75 12.54
CA PRO A 289 7.17 -19.03 12.94
C PRO A 289 8.47 -19.66 12.44
N LYS A 290 8.60 -20.99 12.50
CA LYS A 290 9.81 -21.69 12.06
C LYS A 290 10.09 -21.51 10.57
N GLN A 291 9.06 -21.61 9.75
CA GLN A 291 9.18 -21.47 8.30
C GLN A 291 9.46 -20.01 7.92
N ASP A 292 8.74 -19.07 8.51
CA ASP A 292 8.85 -17.64 8.22
C ASP A 292 10.21 -17.06 8.66
N ILE A 293 10.78 -17.55 9.78
CA ILE A 293 12.12 -17.14 10.24
C ILE A 293 13.20 -17.65 9.26
N VAL A 294 13.05 -18.87 8.73
CA VAL A 294 13.98 -19.39 7.71
C VAL A 294 13.83 -18.60 6.41
N GLU A 295 12.61 -18.27 6.01
CA GLU A 295 12.36 -17.42 4.84
C GLU A 295 12.97 -16.02 5.03
N LEU A 296 12.80 -15.40 6.19
CA LEU A 296 13.41 -14.10 6.52
C LEU A 296 14.94 -14.17 6.39
N TRP A 297 15.56 -15.20 6.97
CA TRP A 297 17.00 -15.38 6.88
C TRP A 297 17.47 -15.50 5.42
N LYS A 298 16.78 -16.27 4.59
CA LYS A 298 17.08 -16.39 3.16
C LYS A 298 16.96 -15.04 2.44
N ARG A 299 15.93 -14.26 2.74
CA ARG A 299 15.73 -12.91 2.15
C ARG A 299 16.88 -11.97 2.51
N ILE A 300 17.32 -11.96 3.76
CA ILE A 300 18.45 -11.15 4.22
C ILE A 300 19.72 -11.55 3.46
N VAL A 301 20.06 -12.84 3.39
CA VAL A 301 21.24 -13.33 2.67
C VAL A 301 21.16 -12.99 1.18
N PHE A 302 19.98 -13.15 0.58
CA PHE A 302 19.74 -12.79 -0.83
C PHE A 302 19.92 -11.28 -1.06
N ASN A 303 19.34 -10.42 -0.22
CA ASN A 303 19.48 -8.98 -0.33
C ASN A 303 20.95 -8.54 -0.23
N MET A 304 21.73 -9.15 0.67
CA MET A 304 23.18 -8.92 0.73
C MET A 304 23.89 -9.37 -0.56
N ALA A 305 23.53 -10.54 -1.10
CA ALA A 305 24.17 -11.09 -2.30
C ALA A 305 23.90 -10.26 -3.57
N VAL A 306 22.72 -9.66 -3.70
CA VAL A 306 22.34 -8.80 -4.84
C VAL A 306 22.61 -7.31 -4.58
N ASN A 307 23.26 -6.96 -3.46
CA ASN A 307 23.56 -5.59 -3.05
C ASN A 307 22.32 -4.69 -2.98
N ASN A 308 21.21 -5.23 -2.44
CA ASN A 308 20.03 -4.43 -2.16
C ASN A 308 20.25 -3.61 -0.88
N THR A 309 20.48 -2.30 -1.05
CA THR A 309 20.70 -1.35 0.06
C THR A 309 19.42 -0.66 0.54
N ASP A 310 18.29 -0.87 -0.13
CA ASP A 310 16.99 -0.29 0.21
C ASP A 310 16.12 -1.30 1.00
N ASP A 311 16.76 -2.04 1.93
CA ASP A 311 16.08 -3.05 2.73
C ASP A 311 15.68 -2.50 4.11
N HIS A 312 14.55 -1.82 4.16
CA HIS A 312 14.01 -1.19 5.37
C HIS A 312 12.68 -1.84 5.79
N LEU A 313 12.19 -1.53 7.01
CA LEU A 313 11.01 -2.17 7.64
C LEU A 313 9.69 -2.02 6.85
N ARG A 314 9.58 -1.07 5.92
CA ARG A 314 8.42 -0.98 5.01
C ARG A 314 8.49 -1.98 3.85
N ASN A 315 9.70 -2.50 3.53
CA ASN A 315 9.89 -3.51 2.49
C ASN A 315 9.70 -4.93 3.01
N HIS A 316 9.57 -5.10 4.33
CA HIS A 316 9.08 -6.32 4.97
C HIS A 316 7.62 -6.13 5.39
N GLY A 317 6.83 -7.17 5.25
CA GLY A 317 5.43 -7.11 5.63
C GLY A 317 4.85 -8.48 5.93
N PHE A 318 3.66 -8.44 6.47
CA PHE A 318 2.94 -9.63 6.88
C PHE A 318 1.55 -9.65 6.25
N ILE A 319 1.13 -10.82 5.84
CA ILE A 319 -0.27 -11.07 5.44
C ILE A 319 -0.98 -11.81 6.56
N LEU A 320 -2.24 -11.45 6.79
CA LEU A 320 -3.05 -12.04 7.83
C LEU A 320 -3.81 -13.25 7.30
N THR A 321 -3.62 -14.37 7.97
CA THR A 321 -4.30 -15.63 7.72
C THR A 321 -5.26 -15.95 8.88
N LYS A 322 -6.03 -17.03 8.75
CA LYS A 322 -6.87 -17.53 9.84
C LYS A 322 -6.07 -18.00 11.06
N SER A 323 -4.79 -18.32 10.88
CA SER A 323 -3.91 -18.90 11.90
C SER A 323 -2.90 -17.89 12.47
N GLY A 324 -2.90 -16.65 12.00
CA GLY A 324 -1.97 -15.60 12.38
C GLY A 324 -1.28 -14.93 11.20
N TRP A 325 -0.25 -14.18 11.51
CA TRP A 325 0.55 -13.46 10.52
C TRP A 325 1.54 -14.38 9.80
N VAL A 326 1.77 -14.13 8.52
CA VAL A 326 2.76 -14.83 7.68
C VAL A 326 3.64 -13.78 7.00
N LEU A 327 4.95 -14.03 6.93
CA LEU A 327 5.93 -13.12 6.33
C LEU A 327 5.76 -13.00 4.81
#